data_6cf550d6f5cd5f2a17d8f9e945bf157d
#
_entry.id   6cf550d6f5cd5f2a17d8f9e945bf157d
#
_cell.length_a   1.000
_cell.length_b   1.000
_cell.length_c   1.000
_cell.angle_alpha   90.00
_cell.angle_beta   90.00
_cell.angle_gamma   90.00
#
_symmetry.space_group_name_H-M   'P 1'
#
loop_
_entity.id
_entity.type
_entity.pdbx_description
1 polymer ?
#
loop_
_entity_poly.entity_id
_entity_poly.type
_entity_poly.pdbx_seq_one_letter_code
_entity_poly.pdbx_strand_id
1 'polypeptide(L)'
;MFVFRSGESLYGVGNAFLLGLFAPPTLVGYFASSEKISRAAFGLLNPIRDTLYPRISHIISESPAKAARLARMGAAISICGGVLLGLSLLVFAPWLVGVVMGPGFAEAVPVLRILSVLPPLLAITHSVGLQWLLPSGRDAEVNRIILSAGALNLILAILLAPHFAHLGMAWAVVCAETLVCCWMVRAVINSGSTRVQHPILLSLSSN
;
A
#
# COMPACT_ATOMS: atom_id res chain seq x y z
N MET A 1 -9.80 11.46 3.72
CA MET A 1 -9.50 10.20 4.44
C MET A 1 -10.54 9.09 4.19
N PHE A 2 -11.84 9.40 4.16
CA PHE A 2 -12.88 8.39 3.94
C PHE A 2 -12.75 7.66 2.58
N VAL A 3 -12.58 8.41 1.50
CA VAL A 3 -12.44 7.86 0.13
C VAL A 3 -11.24 6.92 -0.02
N PHE A 4 -10.12 7.21 0.64
CA PHE A 4 -8.92 6.38 0.60
C PHE A 4 -9.14 5.03 1.32
N ARG A 5 -9.73 5.05 2.52
CA ARG A 5 -10.06 3.81 3.28
C ARG A 5 -11.13 2.97 2.59
N SER A 6 -12.14 3.62 2.00
CA SER A 6 -13.16 2.91 1.23
C SER A 6 -12.58 2.26 -0.03
N GLY A 7 -11.62 2.93 -0.69
CA GLY A 7 -10.89 2.38 -1.83
C GLY A 7 -10.10 1.11 -1.48
N GLU A 8 -9.39 1.09 -0.36
CA GLU A 8 -8.64 -0.10 0.08
C GLU A 8 -9.56 -1.29 0.38
N SER A 9 -10.72 -1.05 1.01
CA SER A 9 -11.68 -2.12 1.31
C SER A 9 -12.35 -2.65 0.04
N LEU A 10 -12.72 -1.77 -0.89
CA LEU A 10 -13.28 -2.14 -2.20
C LEU A 10 -12.27 -2.93 -3.05
N TYR A 11 -10.98 -2.59 -2.95
CA TYR A 11 -9.92 -3.24 -3.69
C TYR A 11 -9.75 -4.73 -3.26
N GLY A 12 -9.69 -5.01 -1.95
CA GLY A 12 -9.56 -6.38 -1.44
C GLY A 12 -10.80 -7.23 -1.71
N VAL A 13 -12.01 -6.69 -1.48
CA VAL A 13 -13.27 -7.39 -1.80
C VAL A 13 -13.41 -7.57 -3.30
N GLY A 14 -13.04 -6.58 -4.10
CA GLY A 14 -13.06 -6.63 -5.57
C GLY A 14 -12.17 -7.73 -6.14
N ASN A 15 -10.96 -7.91 -5.61
CA ASN A 15 -10.02 -8.95 -6.03
C ASN A 15 -10.57 -10.37 -5.77
N ALA A 16 -11.13 -10.59 -4.58
CA ALA A 16 -11.75 -11.88 -4.24
C ALA A 16 -12.99 -12.17 -5.12
N PHE A 17 -13.80 -11.13 -5.38
CA PHE A 17 -14.95 -11.23 -6.28
C PHE A 17 -14.52 -11.57 -7.72
N LEU A 18 -13.55 -10.85 -8.25
CA LEU A 18 -13.01 -11.11 -9.60
C LEU A 18 -12.46 -12.52 -9.72
N LEU A 19 -11.71 -12.99 -8.73
CA LEU A 19 -11.22 -14.37 -8.73
C LEU A 19 -12.37 -15.39 -8.72
N GLY A 20 -13.45 -15.09 -8.00
CA GLY A 20 -14.64 -15.94 -7.92
C GLY A 20 -15.38 -16.14 -9.25
N LEU A 21 -15.14 -15.26 -10.25
CA LEU A 21 -15.67 -15.43 -11.60
C LEU A 21 -14.93 -16.53 -12.41
N PHE A 22 -13.68 -16.83 -12.02
CA PHE A 22 -12.78 -17.71 -12.78
C PHE A 22 -12.35 -18.96 -12.00
N ALA A 23 -12.52 -18.99 -10.68
CA ALA A 23 -12.01 -20.04 -9.82
C ALA A 23 -13.05 -20.54 -8.80
N PRO A 24 -12.97 -21.81 -8.38
CA PRO A 24 -13.86 -22.36 -7.37
C PRO A 24 -13.69 -21.65 -6.02
N PRO A 25 -14.74 -21.63 -5.16
CA PRO A 25 -14.74 -20.92 -3.88
C PRO A 25 -13.56 -21.28 -2.96
N THR A 26 -13.06 -22.49 -3.03
CA THR A 26 -11.90 -22.95 -2.24
C THR A 26 -10.64 -22.12 -2.57
N LEU A 27 -10.36 -21.90 -3.86
CA LEU A 27 -9.21 -21.13 -4.31
C LEU A 27 -9.37 -19.65 -4.00
N VAL A 28 -10.60 -19.13 -4.06
CA VAL A 28 -10.93 -17.76 -3.59
C VAL A 28 -10.64 -17.63 -2.10
N GLY A 29 -11.01 -18.66 -1.31
CA GLY A 29 -10.70 -18.70 0.13
C GLY A 29 -9.21 -18.66 0.41
N TYR A 30 -8.37 -19.39 -0.33
CA TYR A 30 -6.92 -19.36 -0.18
C TYR A 30 -6.33 -17.98 -0.46
N PHE A 31 -6.77 -17.33 -1.54
CA PHE A 31 -6.34 -15.99 -1.88
C PHE A 31 -6.80 -14.96 -0.86
N ALA A 32 -8.10 -14.87 -0.59
CA ALA A 32 -8.69 -13.85 0.28
C ALA A 32 -8.13 -13.93 1.71
N SER A 33 -7.96 -15.14 2.25
CA SER A 33 -7.37 -15.33 3.58
C SER A 33 -5.90 -14.90 3.62
N SER A 34 -5.11 -15.26 2.60
CA SER A 34 -3.70 -14.85 2.49
C SER A 34 -3.55 -13.33 2.33
N GLU A 35 -4.40 -12.69 1.51
CA GLU A 35 -4.41 -11.24 1.35
C GLU A 35 -4.76 -10.54 2.66
N LYS A 36 -5.77 -11.06 3.38
CA LYS A 36 -6.18 -10.53 4.69
C LYS A 36 -5.05 -10.62 5.72
N ILE A 37 -4.30 -11.73 5.77
CA ILE A 37 -3.14 -11.88 6.66
C ILE A 37 -2.05 -10.86 6.30
N SER A 38 -1.71 -10.72 5.02
CA SER A 38 -0.68 -9.79 4.57
C SER A 38 -1.06 -8.33 4.89
N ARG A 39 -2.31 -7.93 4.64
CA ARG A 39 -2.80 -6.59 4.98
C ARG A 39 -2.92 -6.36 6.49
N ALA A 40 -3.31 -7.37 7.26
CA ALA A 40 -3.35 -7.30 8.72
C ALA A 40 -1.95 -7.12 9.31
N ALA A 41 -0.94 -7.82 8.78
CA ALA A 41 0.45 -7.62 9.16
C ALA A 41 0.90 -6.17 8.92
N PHE A 42 0.61 -5.60 7.73
CA PHE A 42 0.86 -4.18 7.48
C PHE A 42 0.11 -3.25 8.46
N GLY A 43 -1.11 -3.62 8.85
CA GLY A 43 -1.93 -2.89 9.83
C GLY A 43 -1.26 -2.72 11.19
N LEU A 44 -0.31 -3.58 11.58
CA LEU A 44 0.49 -3.43 12.80
C LEU A 44 1.34 -2.15 12.81
N LEU A 45 1.59 -1.54 11.65
CA LEU A 45 2.31 -0.27 11.52
C LEU A 45 1.38 0.96 11.67
N ASN A 46 0.06 0.79 11.73
CA ASN A 46 -0.90 1.90 11.83
C ASN A 46 -0.65 2.79 13.06
N PRO A 47 -0.40 2.27 14.28
CA PRO A 47 -0.18 3.11 15.45
C PRO A 47 1.00 4.08 15.29
N ILE A 48 2.06 3.65 14.58
CA ILE A 48 3.23 4.49 14.29
C ILE A 48 2.80 5.67 13.41
N ARG A 49 2.04 5.40 12.36
CA ARG A 49 1.57 6.41 11.40
C ARG A 49 0.57 7.37 12.04
N ASP A 50 -0.40 6.84 12.77
CA ASP A 50 -1.46 7.61 13.40
C ASP A 50 -0.92 8.56 14.49
N THR A 51 0.19 8.19 15.14
CA THR A 51 0.88 9.04 16.14
C THR A 51 1.74 10.12 15.49
N LEU A 52 2.40 9.80 14.38
CA LEU A 52 3.34 10.73 13.73
C LEU A 52 2.63 11.81 12.92
N TYR A 53 1.51 11.50 12.28
CA TYR A 53 0.81 12.42 11.38
C TYR A 53 0.37 13.72 12.06
N PRO A 54 -0.36 13.71 13.22
CA PRO A 54 -0.73 14.94 13.90
C PRO A 54 0.48 15.76 14.37
N ARG A 55 1.52 15.07 14.81
CA ARG A 55 2.74 15.71 15.32
C ARG A 55 3.50 16.43 14.20
N ILE A 56 3.59 15.83 13.03
CA ILE A 56 4.21 16.45 11.84
C ILE A 56 3.40 17.67 11.42
N SER A 57 2.07 17.56 11.37
CA SER A 57 1.16 18.66 10.98
C SER A 57 1.27 19.87 11.94
N HIS A 58 1.49 19.64 13.22
CA HIS A 58 1.67 20.70 14.19
C HIS A 58 3.04 21.39 14.04
N ILE A 59 4.11 20.61 13.87
CA ILE A 59 5.48 21.13 13.82
C ILE A 59 5.79 21.83 12.48
N ILE A 60 5.05 21.50 11.40
CA ILE A 60 5.32 22.07 10.08
C ILE A 60 5.16 23.60 10.05
N SER A 61 4.22 24.14 10.85
CA SER A 61 4.00 25.57 10.98
C SER A 61 5.12 26.31 11.76
N GLU A 62 5.78 25.62 12.69
CA GLU A 62 6.83 26.19 13.53
C GLU A 62 8.23 26.02 12.93
N SER A 63 8.51 24.83 12.36
CA SER A 63 9.82 24.50 11.81
C SER A 63 9.72 23.41 10.72
N PRO A 64 9.66 23.82 9.43
CA PRO A 64 9.58 22.89 8.31
C PRO A 64 10.74 21.87 8.28
N ALA A 65 11.94 22.28 8.71
CA ALA A 65 13.09 21.39 8.76
C ALA A 65 12.96 20.27 9.80
N LYS A 66 12.41 20.58 10.98
CA LYS A 66 12.13 19.56 12.01
C LYS A 66 11.02 18.63 11.58
N ALA A 67 9.95 19.16 10.97
CA ALA A 67 8.86 18.36 10.41
C ALA A 67 9.37 17.39 9.33
N ALA A 68 10.19 17.84 8.40
CA ALA A 68 10.79 17.00 7.37
C ALA A 68 11.72 15.91 7.94
N ARG A 69 12.46 16.20 9.00
CA ARG A 69 13.29 15.19 9.70
C ARG A 69 12.42 14.12 10.36
N LEU A 70 11.36 14.52 11.06
CA LEU A 70 10.44 13.60 11.72
C LEU A 70 9.69 12.72 10.71
N ALA A 71 9.25 13.31 9.60
CA ALA A 71 8.62 12.57 8.50
C ALA A 71 9.55 11.52 7.90
N ARG A 72 10.83 11.87 7.64
CA ARG A 72 11.83 10.90 7.14
C ARG A 72 12.11 9.78 8.14
N MET A 73 12.20 10.08 9.43
CA MET A 73 12.37 9.05 10.46
C MET A 73 11.15 8.13 10.51
N GLY A 74 9.94 8.68 10.49
CA GLY A 74 8.70 7.89 10.47
C GLY A 74 8.60 7.00 9.22
N ALA A 75 8.97 7.52 8.07
CA ALA A 75 9.02 6.77 6.82
C ALA A 75 10.04 5.61 6.92
N ALA A 76 11.26 5.88 7.41
CA ALA A 76 12.28 4.87 7.59
C ALA A 76 11.82 3.74 8.54
N ILE A 77 11.23 4.09 9.69
CA ILE A 77 10.69 3.11 10.64
C ILE A 77 9.58 2.27 9.99
N SER A 78 8.66 2.92 9.25
CA SER A 78 7.57 2.23 8.58
C SER A 78 8.07 1.28 7.49
N ILE A 79 9.05 1.71 6.69
CA ILE A 79 9.64 0.90 5.62
C ILE A 79 10.42 -0.28 6.20
N CYS A 80 11.28 -0.05 7.20
CA CYS A 80 11.99 -1.12 7.89
C CYS A 80 11.03 -2.12 8.54
N GLY A 81 9.97 -1.62 9.21
CA GLY A 81 8.92 -2.46 9.77
C GLY A 81 8.18 -3.26 8.70
N GLY A 82 7.84 -2.64 7.58
CA GLY A 82 7.22 -3.31 6.44
C GLY A 82 8.09 -4.42 5.85
N VAL A 83 9.38 -4.18 5.70
CA VAL A 83 10.35 -5.19 5.24
C VAL A 83 10.45 -6.35 6.23
N LEU A 84 10.56 -6.05 7.53
CA LEU A 84 10.61 -7.07 8.59
C LEU A 84 9.35 -7.94 8.59
N LEU A 85 8.16 -7.32 8.49
CA LEU A 85 6.90 -8.04 8.42
C LEU A 85 6.80 -8.87 7.15
N GLY A 86 7.20 -8.33 5.99
CA GLY A 86 7.24 -9.07 4.73
C GLY A 86 8.15 -10.30 4.80
N LEU A 87 9.37 -10.16 5.32
CA LEU A 87 10.29 -11.27 5.53
C LEU A 87 9.72 -12.30 6.52
N SER A 88 9.09 -11.84 7.60
CA SER A 88 8.44 -12.73 8.56
C SER A 88 7.32 -13.54 7.91
N LEU A 89 6.47 -12.89 7.10
CA LEU A 89 5.42 -13.60 6.35
C LEU A 89 6.00 -14.61 5.36
N LEU A 90 7.09 -14.27 4.66
CA LEU A 90 7.74 -15.16 3.71
C LEU A 90 8.28 -16.43 4.37
N VAL A 91 8.99 -16.26 5.49
CA VAL A 91 9.64 -17.37 6.22
C VAL A 91 8.62 -18.22 6.97
N PHE A 92 7.73 -17.55 7.70
CA PHE A 92 6.76 -18.23 8.57
C PHE A 92 5.43 -18.56 7.87
N ALA A 93 5.30 -18.38 6.54
CA ALA A 93 4.08 -18.65 5.79
C ALA A 93 3.49 -20.03 6.07
N PRO A 94 4.24 -21.17 6.07
CA PRO A 94 3.66 -22.49 6.34
C PRO A 94 3.08 -22.59 7.75
N TRP A 95 3.78 -22.07 8.74
CA TRP A 95 3.35 -22.06 10.12
C TRP A 95 2.10 -21.19 10.32
N LEU A 96 2.10 -19.97 9.78
CA LEU A 96 0.96 -19.04 9.86
C LEU A 96 -0.29 -19.61 9.21
N VAL A 97 -0.16 -20.20 8.02
CA VAL A 97 -1.27 -20.84 7.33
C VAL A 97 -1.80 -22.01 8.16
N GLY A 98 -0.92 -22.86 8.70
CA GLY A 98 -1.32 -23.97 9.54
C GLY A 98 -2.06 -23.57 10.81
N VAL A 99 -1.59 -22.52 11.49
CA VAL A 99 -2.18 -22.03 12.76
C VAL A 99 -3.46 -21.24 12.53
N VAL A 100 -3.49 -20.35 11.53
CA VAL A 100 -4.60 -19.40 11.33
C VAL A 100 -5.71 -20.00 10.46
N MET A 101 -5.35 -20.76 9.43
CA MET A 101 -6.32 -21.31 8.47
C MET A 101 -6.58 -22.81 8.67
N GLY A 102 -5.65 -23.54 9.28
CA GLY A 102 -5.75 -24.98 9.52
C GLY A 102 -5.13 -25.85 8.42
N PRO A 103 -5.14 -27.20 8.60
CA PRO A 103 -4.38 -28.12 7.76
C PRO A 103 -4.89 -28.27 6.32
N GLY A 104 -6.15 -27.87 6.06
CA GLY A 104 -6.73 -27.91 4.70
C GLY A 104 -6.29 -26.77 3.77
N PHE A 105 -5.46 -25.82 4.25
CA PHE A 105 -5.09 -24.60 3.52
C PHE A 105 -3.64 -24.60 3.02
N ALA A 106 -3.01 -25.75 2.82
CA ALA A 106 -1.62 -25.84 2.37
C ALA A 106 -1.36 -25.07 1.06
N GLU A 107 -2.33 -25.05 0.14
CA GLU A 107 -2.27 -24.29 -1.14
C GLU A 107 -2.28 -22.76 -0.95
N ALA A 108 -2.63 -22.26 0.24
CA ALA A 108 -2.53 -20.83 0.55
C ALA A 108 -1.08 -20.39 0.85
N VAL A 109 -0.17 -21.32 1.16
CA VAL A 109 1.23 -20.99 1.47
C VAL A 109 1.93 -20.27 0.33
N PRO A 110 1.94 -20.74 -0.92
CA PRO A 110 2.56 -20.01 -2.02
C PRO A 110 1.90 -18.66 -2.27
N VAL A 111 0.59 -18.53 -2.08
CA VAL A 111 -0.12 -17.25 -2.19
C VAL A 111 0.39 -16.26 -1.14
N LEU A 112 0.46 -16.66 0.13
CA LEU A 112 0.94 -15.83 1.22
C LEU A 112 2.41 -15.42 1.01
N ARG A 113 3.24 -16.30 0.45
CA ARG A 113 4.62 -15.98 0.08
C ARG A 113 4.70 -14.91 -1.01
N ILE A 114 3.85 -14.98 -2.05
CA ILE A 114 3.77 -13.92 -3.07
C ILE A 114 3.32 -12.60 -2.43
N LEU A 115 2.26 -12.65 -1.62
CA LEU A 115 1.69 -11.47 -0.97
C LEU A 115 2.55 -10.93 0.20
N SER A 116 3.62 -11.63 0.61
CA SER A 116 4.58 -11.12 1.61
C SER A 116 5.34 -9.88 1.15
N VAL A 117 5.32 -9.58 -0.15
CA VAL A 117 5.87 -8.36 -0.74
C VAL A 117 4.98 -7.14 -0.49
N LEU A 118 3.70 -7.32 -0.15
CA LEU A 118 2.77 -6.20 0.07
C LEU A 118 3.14 -5.30 1.26
N PRO A 119 3.48 -5.80 2.47
CA PRO A 119 3.81 -4.92 3.59
C PRO A 119 4.92 -3.90 3.29
N PRO A 120 6.07 -4.24 2.69
CA PRO A 120 7.08 -3.26 2.31
C PRO A 120 6.59 -2.30 1.21
N LEU A 121 5.87 -2.77 0.20
CA LEU A 121 5.33 -1.90 -0.86
C LEU A 121 4.34 -0.89 -0.29
N LEU A 122 3.39 -1.34 0.52
CA LEU A 122 2.42 -0.48 1.18
C LEU A 122 3.09 0.51 2.14
N ALA A 123 4.13 0.09 2.88
CA ALA A 123 4.87 0.99 3.75
C ALA A 123 5.53 2.14 2.97
N ILE A 124 6.13 1.86 1.81
CA ILE A 124 6.72 2.88 0.93
C ILE A 124 5.61 3.77 0.36
N THR A 125 4.57 3.20 -0.23
CA THR A 125 3.46 3.91 -0.86
C THR A 125 2.77 4.86 0.11
N HIS A 126 2.45 4.39 1.32
CA HIS A 126 1.81 5.21 2.35
C HIS A 126 2.74 6.31 2.88
N SER A 127 4.04 6.02 3.08
CA SER A 127 4.99 7.03 3.53
C SER A 127 5.17 8.13 2.50
N VAL A 128 5.28 7.77 1.22
CA VAL A 128 5.44 8.72 0.12
C VAL A 128 4.13 9.46 -0.18
N GLY A 129 3.02 8.74 -0.30
CA GLY A 129 1.71 9.30 -0.64
C GLY A 129 1.17 10.24 0.43
N LEU A 130 1.03 9.75 1.68
CA LEU A 130 0.41 10.48 2.77
C LEU A 130 1.30 11.58 3.37
N GLN A 131 2.63 11.39 3.38
CA GLN A 131 3.53 12.33 4.05
C GLN A 131 4.10 13.40 3.12
N TRP A 132 4.11 13.17 1.80
CA TRP A 132 4.72 14.08 0.83
C TRP A 132 3.75 14.59 -0.23
N LEU A 133 3.03 13.71 -0.93
CA LEU A 133 2.19 14.09 -2.07
C LEU A 133 0.89 14.78 -1.64
N LEU A 134 0.15 14.20 -0.69
CA LEU A 134 -1.12 14.79 -0.21
C LEU A 134 -0.93 16.15 0.46
N PRO A 135 0.03 16.36 1.39
CA PRO A 135 0.25 17.68 1.97
C PRO A 135 0.72 18.73 0.96
N SER A 136 1.26 18.30 -0.19
CA SER A 136 1.67 19.19 -1.29
C SER A 136 0.53 19.57 -2.23
N GLY A 137 -0.73 19.18 -1.93
CA GLY A 137 -1.90 19.49 -2.77
C GLY A 137 -1.93 18.73 -4.10
N ARG A 138 -1.22 17.59 -4.21
CA ARG A 138 -1.15 16.78 -5.45
C ARG A 138 -2.16 15.62 -5.44
N ASP A 139 -3.33 15.84 -4.86
CA ASP A 139 -4.39 14.81 -4.75
C ASP A 139 -4.80 14.24 -6.10
N ALA A 140 -4.89 15.09 -7.13
CA ALA A 140 -5.26 14.65 -8.48
C ALA A 140 -4.25 13.67 -9.09
N GLU A 141 -2.96 13.84 -8.79
CA GLU A 141 -1.91 12.94 -9.25
C GLU A 141 -1.95 11.62 -8.49
N VAL A 142 -2.10 11.66 -7.18
CA VAL A 142 -2.27 10.46 -6.36
C VAL A 142 -3.49 9.65 -6.83
N ASN A 143 -4.62 10.30 -7.04
CA ASN A 143 -5.84 9.66 -7.54
C ASN A 143 -5.62 9.03 -8.92
N ARG A 144 -4.91 9.70 -9.84
CA ARG A 144 -4.58 9.16 -11.16
C ARG A 144 -3.72 7.90 -11.05
N ILE A 145 -2.71 7.91 -10.17
CA ILE A 145 -1.85 6.75 -9.93
C ILE A 145 -2.68 5.58 -9.42
N ILE A 146 -3.52 5.79 -8.40
CA ILE A 146 -4.37 4.75 -7.81
C ILE A 146 -5.37 4.18 -8.84
N LEU A 147 -6.02 5.03 -9.62
CA LEU A 147 -6.97 4.60 -10.64
C LEU A 147 -6.30 3.78 -11.76
N SER A 148 -5.12 4.22 -12.23
CA SER A 148 -4.38 3.46 -13.26
C SER A 148 -3.86 2.12 -12.73
N ALA A 149 -3.46 2.05 -11.47
CA ALA A 149 -3.08 0.80 -10.83
C ALA A 149 -4.29 -0.14 -10.65
N GLY A 150 -5.45 0.40 -10.29
CA GLY A 150 -6.70 -0.37 -10.25
C GLY A 150 -7.08 -0.95 -11.61
N ALA A 151 -6.95 -0.15 -12.67
CA ALA A 151 -7.17 -0.61 -14.05
C ALA A 151 -6.15 -1.69 -14.45
N LEU A 152 -4.88 -1.51 -14.12
CA LEU A 152 -3.84 -2.53 -14.37
C LEU A 152 -4.14 -3.82 -13.60
N ASN A 153 -4.51 -3.72 -12.33
CA ASN A 153 -4.87 -4.88 -11.51
C ASN A 153 -6.03 -5.66 -12.14
N LEU A 154 -7.06 -4.95 -12.61
CA LEU A 154 -8.21 -5.56 -13.27
C LEU A 154 -7.80 -6.29 -14.56
N ILE A 155 -6.98 -5.65 -15.40
CA ILE A 155 -6.47 -6.25 -16.63
C ILE A 155 -5.64 -7.50 -16.32
N LEU A 156 -4.70 -7.41 -15.38
CA LEU A 156 -3.85 -8.53 -14.98
C LEU A 156 -4.66 -9.65 -14.33
N ALA A 157 -5.68 -9.33 -13.53
CA ALA A 157 -6.56 -10.32 -12.93
C ALA A 157 -7.32 -11.10 -14.02
N ILE A 158 -7.89 -10.42 -15.00
CA ILE A 158 -8.61 -11.05 -16.13
C ILE A 158 -7.66 -11.92 -16.98
N LEU A 159 -6.41 -11.52 -17.14
CA LEU A 159 -5.43 -12.28 -17.94
C LEU A 159 -4.82 -13.46 -17.17
N LEU A 160 -4.51 -13.28 -15.89
CA LEU A 160 -3.77 -14.28 -15.11
C LEU A 160 -4.68 -15.25 -14.33
N ALA A 161 -5.84 -14.78 -13.85
CA ALA A 161 -6.72 -15.64 -13.05
C ALA A 161 -7.25 -16.88 -13.81
N PRO A 162 -7.61 -16.82 -15.10
CA PRO A 162 -8.04 -18.01 -15.82
C PRO A 162 -6.96 -19.10 -15.97
N HIS A 163 -5.67 -18.69 -16.00
CA HIS A 163 -4.54 -19.61 -16.22
C HIS A 163 -3.88 -20.07 -14.92
N PHE A 164 -3.79 -19.19 -13.93
CA PHE A 164 -3.05 -19.42 -12.67
C PHE A 164 -3.94 -19.31 -11.42
N ALA A 165 -5.24 -19.14 -11.60
CA ALA A 165 -6.24 -19.02 -10.52
C ALA A 165 -5.78 -18.08 -9.39
N HIS A 166 -5.72 -18.56 -8.15
CA HIS A 166 -5.37 -17.81 -6.96
C HIS A 166 -3.91 -17.26 -6.96
N LEU A 167 -2.98 -17.96 -7.60
CA LEU A 167 -1.59 -17.49 -7.78
C LEU A 167 -1.53 -16.34 -8.78
N GLY A 168 -2.28 -16.46 -9.89
CA GLY A 168 -2.38 -15.37 -10.88
C GLY A 168 -2.94 -14.09 -10.28
N MET A 169 -3.97 -14.22 -9.43
CA MET A 169 -4.52 -13.07 -8.71
C MET A 169 -3.53 -12.45 -7.75
N ALA A 170 -2.76 -13.25 -7.02
CA ALA A 170 -1.71 -12.74 -6.13
C ALA A 170 -0.64 -11.93 -6.89
N TRP A 171 -0.20 -12.42 -8.04
CA TRP A 171 0.74 -11.68 -8.90
C TRP A 171 0.12 -10.40 -9.47
N ALA A 172 -1.15 -10.41 -9.88
CA ALA A 172 -1.84 -9.22 -10.36
C ALA A 172 -1.82 -8.10 -9.31
N VAL A 173 -2.12 -8.43 -8.05
CA VAL A 173 -2.09 -7.49 -6.93
C VAL A 173 -0.69 -6.95 -6.68
N VAL A 174 0.33 -7.82 -6.61
CA VAL A 174 1.72 -7.40 -6.37
C VAL A 174 2.24 -6.51 -7.49
N CYS A 175 1.95 -6.83 -8.75
CA CYS A 175 2.33 -6.00 -9.91
C CYS A 175 1.68 -4.61 -9.85
N ALA A 176 0.38 -4.55 -9.54
CA ALA A 176 -0.34 -3.28 -9.41
C ALA A 176 0.22 -2.41 -8.28
N GLU A 177 0.45 -2.98 -7.10
CA GLU A 177 1.02 -2.25 -5.96
C GLU A 177 2.48 -1.83 -6.22
N THR A 178 3.25 -2.63 -6.95
CA THR A 178 4.60 -2.26 -7.38
C THR A 178 4.56 -1.04 -8.31
N LEU A 179 3.61 -0.99 -9.23
CA LEU A 179 3.43 0.15 -10.13
C LEU A 179 3.07 1.43 -9.34
N VAL A 180 2.13 1.33 -8.38
CA VAL A 180 1.80 2.46 -7.46
C VAL A 180 3.05 2.95 -6.76
N CYS A 181 3.81 2.03 -6.15
CA CYS A 181 5.04 2.34 -5.43
C CYS A 181 6.06 3.07 -6.33
N CYS A 182 6.34 2.52 -7.51
CA CYS A 182 7.29 3.11 -8.46
C CYS A 182 6.85 4.51 -8.91
N TRP A 183 5.58 4.69 -9.25
CA TRP A 183 5.07 5.99 -9.71
C TRP A 183 5.04 7.03 -8.60
N MET A 184 4.64 6.67 -7.38
CA MET A 184 4.67 7.59 -6.25
C MET A 184 6.09 8.03 -5.90
N VAL A 185 7.04 7.09 -5.86
CA VAL A 185 8.46 7.41 -5.63
C VAL A 185 9.00 8.33 -6.73
N ARG A 186 8.69 8.04 -8.00
CA ARG A 186 9.09 8.88 -9.14
C ARG A 186 8.48 10.28 -9.06
N ALA A 187 7.21 10.40 -8.66
CA ALA A 187 6.54 11.67 -8.47
C ALA A 187 7.22 12.55 -7.41
N VAL A 188 7.73 11.95 -6.33
CA VAL A 188 8.49 12.68 -5.29
C VAL A 188 9.88 13.08 -5.77
N ILE A 189 10.60 12.19 -6.45
CA ILE A 189 11.93 12.51 -7.00
C ILE A 189 11.84 13.69 -7.97
N ASN A 190 10.85 13.69 -8.86
CA ASN A 190 10.62 14.78 -9.80
C ASN A 190 10.20 16.09 -9.11
N SER A 191 9.54 16.02 -7.94
CA SER A 191 9.14 17.19 -7.15
C SER A 191 10.31 17.84 -6.42
N GLY A 192 11.35 17.09 -6.07
CA GLY A 192 12.58 17.61 -5.45
C GLY A 192 13.35 18.57 -6.37
N SER A 193 13.05 18.57 -7.66
CA SER A 193 13.62 19.48 -8.67
C SER A 193 12.83 20.79 -8.83
N THR A 194 11.59 20.87 -8.33
CA THR A 194 10.75 22.06 -8.40
C THR A 194 10.53 22.59 -6.99
N ARG A 195 11.15 23.75 -6.69
CA ARG A 195 11.04 24.49 -5.42
C ARG A 195 9.61 24.48 -4.89
N VAL A 196 9.48 24.23 -3.59
CA VAL A 196 8.31 24.57 -2.79
C VAL A 196 7.96 26.05 -3.00
N GLN A 197 7.14 26.36 -3.98
CA GLN A 197 6.50 27.67 -4.09
C GLN A 197 5.31 27.64 -3.14
N HIS A 198 5.50 28.23 -1.98
CA HIS A 198 4.44 28.54 -1.03
C HIS A 198 3.42 29.50 -1.68
N PRO A 199 2.16 29.11 -1.91
CA PRO A 199 1.15 30.05 -2.43
C PRO A 199 0.72 31.09 -1.39
N ILE A 200 1.16 31.00 -0.13
CA ILE A 200 0.70 31.87 0.97
C ILE A 200 1.46 33.21 1.04
N LEU A 201 2.61 33.35 0.39
CA LEU A 201 3.36 34.62 0.45
C LEU A 201 2.99 35.64 -0.63
N LEU A 202 2.17 35.30 -1.61
CA LEU A 202 1.72 36.24 -2.64
C LEU A 202 0.45 37.02 -2.27
N SER A 203 -0.27 36.63 -1.21
CA SER A 203 -1.47 37.37 -0.75
C SER A 203 -1.14 38.49 0.27
N LEU A 204 0.07 38.57 0.77
CA LEU A 204 0.50 39.60 1.76
C LEU A 204 1.27 40.75 1.16
N SER A 205 1.59 40.74 -0.15
CA SER A 205 2.33 41.84 -0.80
C SER A 205 1.41 42.76 -1.64
N SER A 206 0.10 42.63 -1.55
CA SER A 206 -0.89 43.47 -2.27
C SER A 206 -1.85 44.21 -1.34
N ASN A 207 -1.39 44.61 -0.16
CA ASN A 207 -2.07 45.62 0.67
C ASN A 207 -1.05 46.65 1.16
#